data_df2ebb4089be34f2f5af1337000c4ce8
#
_entry.id   df2ebb4089be34f2f5af1337000c4ce8
#
_cell.length_a   1.000
_cell.length_b   1.000
_cell.length_c   1.000
_cell.angle_alpha   90.00
_cell.angle_beta   90.00
_cell.angle_gamma   90.00
#
_symmetry.space_group_name_H-M   'P 1'
#
loop_
_entity.id
_entity.type
_entity.pdbx_description
1 polymer ?
#
loop_
_entity_poly.entity_id
_entity_poly.type
_entity_poly.pdbx_seq_one_letter_code
_entity_poly.pdbx_strand_id
1 'polypeptide(L)'
;MLTKKKELYNRRRQRSEIDRILQKQRAFFAEGKTYEIRFRKAALKRLEASILAHEKEVCQALTEDLGKSETEGYMCEVGLTLAEIRGLYRNVKAYSKTKRVPVSMANFPAKGYLVQEPYGVTLVMSPWNYPFMLAMEPLAGAIAAGNCCVVKPSAYAPATSAVIAAIVKECFPEG
;
A
#
# COMPACT_ATOMS: atom_id res chain seq x y z
N MET A 1 -24.88 -27.73 -15.96
CA MET A 1 -25.74 -26.81 -15.19
C MET A 1 -25.21 -26.53 -13.78
N LEU A 2 -24.67 -27.51 -13.07
CA LEU A 2 -24.09 -27.40 -11.72
C LEU A 2 -22.86 -26.48 -11.66
N THR A 3 -21.99 -26.48 -12.68
CA THR A 3 -20.77 -25.68 -12.74
C THR A 3 -21.06 -24.17 -12.78
N LYS A 4 -22.01 -23.73 -13.59
CA LYS A 4 -22.43 -22.31 -13.68
C LYS A 4 -23.03 -21.78 -12.36
N LYS A 5 -23.81 -22.62 -11.63
CA LYS A 5 -24.35 -22.23 -10.32
C LYS A 5 -23.26 -22.08 -9.27
N LYS A 6 -22.24 -22.97 -9.27
CA LYS A 6 -21.09 -22.91 -8.37
C LYS A 6 -20.21 -21.67 -8.64
N GLU A 7 -19.97 -21.34 -9.91
CA GLU A 7 -19.26 -20.12 -10.30
C GLU A 7 -20.01 -18.85 -9.88
N LEU A 8 -21.33 -18.81 -10.08
CA LEU A 8 -22.17 -17.66 -9.69
C LEU A 8 -22.19 -17.46 -8.17
N TYR A 9 -22.25 -18.57 -7.42
CA TYR A 9 -22.17 -18.57 -5.96
C TYR A 9 -20.81 -18.04 -5.48
N ASN A 10 -19.72 -18.53 -6.05
CA ASN A 10 -18.36 -18.09 -5.71
C ASN A 10 -18.14 -16.60 -6.02
N ARG A 11 -18.61 -16.11 -7.17
CA ARG A 11 -18.57 -14.67 -7.53
C ARG A 11 -19.34 -13.80 -6.53
N ARG A 12 -20.53 -14.23 -6.11
CA ARG A 12 -21.33 -13.48 -5.11
C ARG A 12 -20.65 -13.44 -3.76
N ARG A 13 -20.04 -14.56 -3.32
CA ARG A 13 -19.29 -14.64 -2.05
C ARG A 13 -18.06 -13.73 -2.09
N GLN A 14 -17.28 -13.77 -3.16
CA GLN A 14 -16.12 -12.90 -3.35
C GLN A 14 -16.53 -11.42 -3.36
N ARG A 15 -17.61 -11.07 -4.03
CA ARG A 15 -18.12 -9.70 -4.06
C ARG A 15 -18.51 -9.21 -2.66
N SER A 16 -19.22 -10.02 -1.88
CA SER A 16 -19.61 -9.68 -0.51
C SER A 16 -18.41 -9.49 0.42
N GLU A 17 -17.33 -10.24 0.22
CA GLU A 17 -16.09 -10.11 0.98
C GLU A 17 -15.34 -8.83 0.64
N ILE A 18 -15.22 -8.50 -0.66
CA ILE A 18 -14.63 -7.24 -1.13
C ILE A 18 -15.43 -6.04 -0.58
N ASP A 19 -16.77 -6.08 -0.67
CA ASP A 19 -17.62 -5.02 -0.13
C ASP A 19 -17.40 -4.84 1.38
N ARG A 20 -17.24 -5.93 2.15
CA ARG A 20 -16.94 -5.88 3.58
C ARG A 20 -15.59 -5.23 3.87
N ILE A 21 -14.54 -5.60 3.12
CA ILE A 21 -13.21 -4.99 3.24
C ILE A 21 -13.29 -3.49 2.95
N LEU A 22 -13.93 -3.10 1.85
CA LEU A 22 -14.09 -1.70 1.48
C LEU A 22 -14.86 -0.89 2.53
N GLN A 23 -15.90 -1.46 3.12
CA GLN A 23 -16.66 -0.80 4.19
C GLN A 23 -15.80 -0.58 5.45
N LYS A 24 -15.01 -1.59 5.85
CA LYS A 24 -14.08 -1.46 6.97
C LYS A 24 -13.03 -0.37 6.71
N GLN A 25 -12.42 -0.37 5.52
CA GLN A 25 -11.42 0.62 5.14
C GLN A 25 -12.00 2.04 5.10
N ARG A 26 -13.22 2.21 4.58
CA ARG A 26 -13.92 3.50 4.58
C ARG A 26 -14.26 3.99 5.99
N ALA A 27 -14.72 3.08 6.85
CA ALA A 27 -15.01 3.40 8.24
C ALA A 27 -13.74 3.84 8.99
N PHE A 28 -12.63 3.10 8.84
CA PHE A 28 -11.36 3.45 9.43
C PHE A 28 -10.83 4.81 8.91
N PHE A 29 -10.93 5.05 7.60
CA PHE A 29 -10.55 6.34 7.01
C PHE A 29 -11.38 7.49 7.59
N ALA A 30 -12.69 7.29 7.76
CA ALA A 30 -13.61 8.29 8.32
C ALA A 30 -13.29 8.68 9.78
N GLU A 31 -12.57 7.83 10.53
CA GLU A 31 -12.07 8.17 11.87
C GLU A 31 -11.00 9.28 11.86
N GLY A 32 -10.41 9.57 10.69
CA GLY A 32 -9.44 10.64 10.52
C GLY A 32 -8.03 10.34 11.02
N LYS A 33 -7.77 9.17 11.61
CA LYS A 33 -6.45 8.77 12.14
C LYS A 33 -5.34 8.84 11.09
N THR A 34 -5.66 8.50 9.84
CA THR A 34 -4.72 8.49 8.72
C THR A 34 -4.21 9.89 8.33
N TYR A 35 -4.89 10.96 8.73
CA TYR A 35 -4.42 12.32 8.51
C TYR A 35 -3.22 12.69 9.41
N GLU A 36 -3.04 12.02 10.53
CA GLU A 36 -1.97 12.30 11.48
C GLU A 36 -0.61 11.83 10.94
N ILE A 37 0.37 12.74 10.90
CA ILE A 37 1.75 12.41 10.46
C ILE A 37 2.40 11.35 11.37
N ARG A 38 2.09 11.36 12.67
CA ARG A 38 2.59 10.36 13.62
C ARG A 38 2.09 8.95 13.25
N PHE A 39 0.81 8.82 12.93
CA PHE A 39 0.21 7.56 12.51
C PHE A 39 0.87 7.02 11.24
N ARG A 40 1.01 7.86 10.19
CA ARG A 40 1.65 7.48 8.92
C ARG A 40 3.09 7.04 9.13
N LYS A 41 3.87 7.78 9.95
CA LYS A 41 5.24 7.40 10.29
C LYS A 41 5.32 6.09 11.05
N ALA A 42 4.45 5.85 12.02
CA ALA A 42 4.39 4.60 12.75
C ALA A 42 4.03 3.41 11.83
N ALA A 43 3.10 3.60 10.90
CA ALA A 43 2.71 2.60 9.90
C ALA A 43 3.88 2.25 8.97
N LEU A 44 4.59 3.26 8.42
CA LEU A 44 5.79 3.05 7.60
C LEU A 44 6.91 2.33 8.35
N LYS A 45 7.11 2.65 9.63
CA LYS A 45 8.10 1.97 10.49
C LYS A 45 7.75 0.50 10.72
N ARG A 46 6.49 0.18 10.98
CA ARG A 46 6.04 -1.21 11.12
C ARG A 46 6.26 -1.99 9.83
N LEU A 47 5.91 -1.38 8.69
CA LEU A 47 6.11 -1.99 7.38
C LEU A 47 7.60 -2.27 7.11
N GLU A 48 8.50 -1.30 7.36
CA GLU A 48 9.95 -1.48 7.25
C GLU A 48 10.45 -2.64 8.12
N ALA A 49 10.04 -2.68 9.39
CA ALA A 49 10.46 -3.71 10.33
C ALA A 49 10.00 -5.12 9.92
N SER A 50 8.74 -5.25 9.48
CA SER A 50 8.21 -6.53 9.02
C SER A 50 8.88 -7.00 7.72
N ILE A 51 9.15 -6.10 6.76
CA ILE A 51 9.89 -6.46 5.55
C ILE A 51 11.30 -6.96 5.90
N LEU A 52 12.01 -6.30 6.81
CA LEU A 52 13.33 -6.73 7.26
C LEU A 52 13.30 -8.10 7.95
N ALA A 53 12.26 -8.37 8.74
CA ALA A 53 12.08 -9.66 9.41
C ALA A 53 11.82 -10.80 8.42
N HIS A 54 11.12 -10.51 7.31
CA HIS A 54 10.74 -11.48 6.27
C HIS A 54 11.65 -11.44 5.03
N GLU A 55 12.80 -10.76 5.08
CA GLU A 55 13.70 -10.57 3.92
C GLU A 55 14.04 -11.87 3.21
N LYS A 56 14.45 -12.90 3.98
CA LYS A 56 14.81 -14.21 3.43
C LYS A 56 13.62 -14.92 2.78
N GLU A 57 12.45 -14.85 3.41
CA GLU A 57 11.22 -15.43 2.90
C GLU A 57 10.79 -14.77 1.59
N VAL A 58 10.92 -13.44 1.49
CA VAL A 58 10.66 -12.69 0.26
C VAL A 58 11.62 -13.11 -0.85
N CYS A 59 12.94 -13.17 -0.59
CA CYS A 59 13.93 -13.61 -1.59
C CYS A 59 13.68 -15.05 -2.03
N GLN A 60 13.34 -15.95 -1.11
CA GLN A 60 12.99 -17.34 -1.43
C GLN A 60 11.72 -17.43 -2.30
N ALA A 61 10.69 -16.67 -1.98
CA ALA A 61 9.46 -16.61 -2.78
C ALA A 61 9.72 -16.06 -4.20
N LEU A 62 10.60 -15.06 -4.34
CA LEU A 62 11.02 -14.53 -5.64
C LEU A 62 11.82 -15.55 -6.47
N THR A 63 12.61 -16.39 -5.79
CA THR A 63 13.30 -17.51 -6.45
C THR A 63 12.29 -18.55 -6.92
N GLU A 64 11.29 -18.90 -6.10
CA GLU A 64 10.25 -19.88 -6.44
C GLU A 64 9.39 -19.41 -7.62
N ASP A 65 8.93 -18.15 -7.61
CA ASP A 65 8.02 -17.63 -8.63
C ASP A 65 8.72 -17.26 -9.95
N LEU A 66 9.97 -16.76 -9.90
CA LEU A 66 10.64 -16.10 -11.03
C LEU A 66 12.05 -16.61 -11.30
N GLY A 67 12.61 -17.50 -10.48
CA GLY A 67 13.98 -17.99 -10.62
C GLY A 67 15.04 -16.92 -10.29
N LYS A 68 14.67 -15.85 -9.61
CA LYS A 68 15.64 -14.80 -9.19
C LYS A 68 16.61 -15.36 -8.18
N SER A 69 17.90 -15.01 -8.30
CA SER A 69 18.87 -15.25 -7.24
C SER A 69 18.54 -14.43 -5.99
N GLU A 70 19.01 -14.86 -4.82
CA GLU A 70 18.83 -14.11 -3.56
C GLU A 70 19.35 -12.67 -3.69
N THR A 71 20.53 -12.50 -4.32
CA THR A 71 21.13 -11.18 -4.56
C THR A 71 20.26 -10.32 -5.46
N GLU A 72 19.71 -10.88 -6.54
CA GLU A 72 18.82 -10.16 -7.46
C GLU A 72 17.52 -9.79 -6.76
N GLY A 73 16.91 -10.73 -6.04
CA GLY A 73 15.69 -10.49 -5.27
C GLY A 73 15.86 -9.36 -4.27
N TYR A 74 16.98 -9.35 -3.54
CA TYR A 74 17.31 -8.28 -2.62
C TYR A 74 17.54 -6.94 -3.34
N MET A 75 18.47 -6.90 -4.31
CA MET A 75 18.87 -5.65 -4.95
C MET A 75 17.76 -5.00 -5.76
N CYS A 76 16.96 -5.81 -6.46
CA CYS A 76 15.96 -5.30 -7.40
C CYS A 76 14.56 -5.13 -6.79
N GLU A 77 14.30 -5.71 -5.62
CA GLU A 77 12.97 -5.64 -5.01
C GLU A 77 13.03 -5.22 -3.53
N VAL A 78 13.63 -6.01 -2.66
CA VAL A 78 13.59 -5.74 -1.21
C VAL A 78 14.33 -4.45 -0.86
N GLY A 79 15.56 -4.30 -1.35
CA GLY A 79 16.42 -3.15 -1.05
C GLY A 79 15.83 -1.83 -1.56
N LEU A 80 15.27 -1.83 -2.77
CA LEU A 80 14.60 -0.65 -3.33
C LEU A 80 13.35 -0.28 -2.54
N THR A 81 12.52 -1.25 -2.20
CA THR A 81 11.34 -1.05 -1.36
C THR A 81 11.70 -0.44 0.00
N LEU A 82 12.73 -0.96 0.67
CA LEU A 82 13.21 -0.41 1.94
C LEU A 82 13.75 1.02 1.80
N ALA A 83 14.44 1.31 0.70
CA ALA A 83 14.95 2.65 0.42
C ALA A 83 13.81 3.66 0.22
N GLU A 84 12.76 3.26 -0.54
CA GLU A 84 11.56 4.08 -0.76
C GLU A 84 10.81 4.33 0.55
N ILE A 85 10.55 3.31 1.37
CA ILE A 85 9.87 3.45 2.67
C ILE A 85 10.63 4.42 3.58
N ARG A 86 11.97 4.32 3.63
CA ARG A 86 12.82 5.23 4.41
C ARG A 86 12.77 6.65 3.87
N GLY A 87 12.73 6.81 2.55
CA GLY A 87 12.54 8.09 1.86
C GLY A 87 11.21 8.75 2.24
N LEU A 88 10.12 8.00 2.14
CA LEU A 88 8.78 8.44 2.53
C LEU A 88 8.69 8.79 4.02
N TYR A 89 9.24 7.95 4.90
CA TYR A 89 9.27 8.20 6.35
C TYR A 89 9.96 9.53 6.70
N ARG A 90 11.09 9.84 6.05
CA ARG A 90 11.82 11.10 6.27
C ARG A 90 11.04 12.31 5.80
N ASN A 91 10.39 12.18 4.65
CA ASN A 91 9.82 13.32 3.92
C ASN A 91 8.30 13.50 4.10
N VAL A 92 7.56 12.57 4.70
CA VAL A 92 6.09 12.63 4.82
C VAL A 92 5.58 13.96 5.39
N LYS A 93 6.29 14.54 6.38
CA LYS A 93 5.93 15.84 6.96
C LYS A 93 6.09 16.97 5.96
N ALA A 94 7.14 16.93 5.14
CA ALA A 94 7.39 17.96 4.12
C ALA A 94 6.37 17.88 2.99
N TYR A 95 6.04 16.66 2.54
CA TYR A 95 5.05 16.41 1.50
C TYR A 95 3.63 16.82 1.91
N SER A 96 3.31 16.73 3.19
CA SER A 96 1.99 17.09 3.73
C SER A 96 1.82 18.56 4.08
N LYS A 97 2.84 19.41 3.84
CA LYS A 97 2.73 20.85 4.15
C LYS A 97 1.81 21.57 3.18
N THR A 98 0.90 22.35 3.74
CA THR A 98 0.14 23.37 3.00
C THR A 98 1.09 24.38 2.37
N LYS A 99 0.93 24.65 1.09
CA LYS A 99 1.73 25.62 0.33
C LYS A 99 0.89 26.87 0.07
N ARG A 100 1.45 28.05 0.34
CA ARG A 100 0.84 29.29 -0.09
C ARG A 100 1.05 29.48 -1.59
N VAL A 101 0.00 29.90 -2.28
CA VAL A 101 0.04 30.16 -3.73
C VAL A 101 -0.36 31.61 -4.00
N PRO A 102 0.16 32.22 -5.08
CA PRO A 102 -0.24 33.59 -5.45
C PRO A 102 -1.71 33.63 -5.84
N VAL A 103 -2.35 34.74 -5.56
CA VAL A 103 -3.75 35.03 -5.91
C VAL A 103 -3.76 36.31 -6.75
N SER A 104 -4.67 36.39 -7.71
CA SER A 104 -4.86 37.58 -8.53
C SER A 104 -5.15 38.81 -7.66
N MET A 105 -4.61 39.98 -8.05
CA MET A 105 -4.89 41.27 -7.40
C MET A 105 -6.38 41.60 -7.36
N ALA A 106 -7.16 41.12 -8.30
CA ALA A 106 -8.61 41.27 -8.31
C ALA A 106 -9.30 40.67 -7.09
N ASN A 107 -8.67 39.72 -6.42
CA ASN A 107 -9.18 39.03 -5.23
C ASN A 107 -8.55 39.57 -3.91
N PHE A 108 -7.85 40.70 -3.94
CA PHE A 108 -7.28 41.30 -2.75
C PHE A 108 -8.41 41.64 -1.74
N PRO A 109 -8.24 41.31 -0.42
CA PRO A 109 -7.05 40.79 0.29
C PRO A 109 -7.00 39.27 0.49
N ALA A 110 -7.54 38.45 -0.43
CA ALA A 110 -7.59 36.97 -0.33
C ALA A 110 -6.18 36.34 -0.26
N LYS A 111 -6.12 35.17 0.37
CA LYS A 111 -4.90 34.32 0.43
C LYS A 111 -5.21 32.95 -0.15
N GLY A 112 -4.36 32.47 -1.06
CA GLY A 112 -4.50 31.14 -1.68
C GLY A 112 -3.60 30.10 -1.01
N TYR A 113 -4.12 28.88 -0.88
CA TYR A 113 -3.39 27.74 -0.32
C TYR A 113 -3.62 26.49 -1.17
N LEU A 114 -2.57 25.70 -1.33
CA LEU A 114 -2.64 24.34 -1.85
C LEU A 114 -2.51 23.36 -0.69
N VAL A 115 -3.55 22.57 -0.46
CA VAL A 115 -3.61 21.56 0.59
C VAL A 115 -3.54 20.18 -0.05
N GLN A 116 -2.68 19.30 0.47
CA GLN A 116 -2.60 17.90 0.05
C GLN A 116 -3.56 17.07 0.88
N GLU A 117 -4.47 16.35 0.24
CA GLU A 117 -5.46 15.52 0.90
C GLU A 117 -5.38 14.08 0.39
N PRO A 118 -5.59 13.06 1.26
CA PRO A 118 -5.68 11.67 0.83
C PRO A 118 -6.97 11.42 0.04
N TYR A 119 -6.90 10.52 -0.93
CA TYR A 119 -8.08 10.08 -1.70
C TYR A 119 -9.09 9.25 -0.88
N GLY A 120 -8.67 8.66 0.23
CA GLY A 120 -9.49 7.78 1.05
C GLY A 120 -9.04 6.33 0.98
N VAL A 121 -9.74 5.50 0.23
CA VAL A 121 -9.38 4.10 0.01
C VAL A 121 -8.85 3.93 -1.40
N THR A 122 -7.63 3.43 -1.51
CA THR A 122 -6.92 3.17 -2.78
C THR A 122 -6.79 1.68 -3.05
N LEU A 123 -6.66 1.30 -4.31
CA LEU A 123 -6.38 -0.05 -4.75
C LEU A 123 -5.01 -0.11 -5.42
N VAL A 124 -4.15 -0.99 -4.94
CA VAL A 124 -2.88 -1.36 -5.58
C VAL A 124 -3.04 -2.72 -6.25
N MET A 125 -2.92 -2.76 -7.57
CA MET A 125 -2.86 -4.00 -8.35
C MET A 125 -1.46 -4.12 -8.93
N SER A 126 -0.67 -5.10 -8.45
CA SER A 126 0.71 -5.28 -8.90
C SER A 126 0.83 -6.34 -10.00
N PRO A 127 1.78 -6.16 -10.92
CA PRO A 127 2.12 -7.15 -11.94
C PRO A 127 2.98 -8.29 -11.36
N TRP A 128 3.43 -9.19 -12.23
CA TRP A 128 4.19 -10.40 -11.85
C TRP A 128 5.71 -10.26 -12.00
N ASN A 129 6.21 -9.28 -12.75
CA ASN A 129 7.64 -9.19 -13.10
C ASN A 129 8.54 -8.64 -11.97
N TYR A 130 8.02 -7.77 -11.11
CA TYR A 130 8.61 -7.31 -9.86
C TYR A 130 7.52 -7.34 -8.79
N PRO A 131 7.04 -8.54 -8.42
CA PRO A 131 5.78 -8.69 -7.70
C PRO A 131 5.82 -8.12 -6.29
N PHE A 132 6.96 -8.15 -5.62
CA PHE A 132 7.12 -7.60 -4.28
C PHE A 132 7.23 -6.07 -4.32
N MET A 133 8.19 -5.54 -5.05
CA MET A 133 8.46 -4.09 -5.14
C MET A 133 7.22 -3.33 -5.62
N LEU A 134 6.63 -3.76 -6.74
CA LEU A 134 5.48 -3.06 -7.34
C LEU A 134 4.16 -3.23 -6.56
N ALA A 135 4.13 -4.07 -5.53
CA ALA A 135 3.05 -4.10 -4.55
C ALA A 135 3.34 -3.21 -3.34
N MET A 136 4.58 -3.27 -2.82
CA MET A 136 4.92 -2.69 -1.53
C MET A 136 5.28 -1.20 -1.61
N GLU A 137 5.91 -0.72 -2.69
CA GLU A 137 6.20 0.71 -2.87
C GLU A 137 4.93 1.55 -3.04
N PRO A 138 3.95 1.18 -3.90
CA PRO A 138 2.70 1.91 -3.97
C PRO A 138 1.88 1.83 -2.67
N LEU A 139 1.94 0.71 -1.94
CA LEU A 139 1.34 0.61 -0.60
C LEU A 139 1.97 1.61 0.36
N ALA A 140 3.30 1.68 0.40
CA ALA A 140 4.03 2.64 1.24
C ALA A 140 3.69 4.09 0.86
N GLY A 141 3.60 4.39 -0.44
CA GLY A 141 3.15 5.69 -0.97
C GLY A 141 1.73 6.04 -0.53
N ALA A 142 0.80 5.08 -0.62
CA ALA A 142 -0.58 5.26 -0.16
C ALA A 142 -0.66 5.57 1.34
N ILE A 143 0.10 4.84 2.18
CA ILE A 143 0.22 5.08 3.63
C ILE A 143 0.81 6.47 3.90
N ALA A 144 1.90 6.84 3.22
CA ALA A 144 2.54 8.14 3.37
C ALA A 144 1.61 9.30 3.02
N ALA A 145 0.76 9.13 1.99
CA ALA A 145 -0.25 10.10 1.61
C ALA A 145 -1.46 10.13 2.55
N GLY A 146 -1.60 9.17 3.47
CA GLY A 146 -2.70 9.10 4.44
C GLY A 146 -3.93 8.35 3.93
N ASN A 147 -3.77 7.51 2.91
CA ASN A 147 -4.84 6.64 2.42
C ASN A 147 -4.90 5.32 3.21
N CYS A 148 -6.08 4.71 3.21
CA CYS A 148 -6.22 3.27 3.38
C CYS A 148 -5.96 2.59 2.04
N CYS A 149 -5.52 1.32 2.04
CA CYS A 149 -5.12 0.65 0.80
C CYS A 149 -5.56 -0.81 0.80
N VAL A 150 -6.17 -1.22 -0.31
CA VAL A 150 -6.38 -2.64 -0.62
C VAL A 150 -5.29 -3.07 -1.60
N VAL A 151 -4.54 -4.11 -1.25
CA VAL A 151 -3.46 -4.65 -2.09
C VAL A 151 -3.94 -5.94 -2.75
N LYS A 152 -3.82 -5.99 -4.07
CA LYS A 152 -4.09 -7.18 -4.89
C LYS A 152 -2.80 -7.59 -5.61
N PRO A 153 -1.99 -8.47 -5.03
CA PRO A 153 -0.81 -9.01 -5.69
C PRO A 153 -1.15 -9.85 -6.93
N SER A 154 -0.15 -10.14 -7.74
CA SER A 154 -0.33 -10.94 -8.96
C SER A 154 -0.63 -12.41 -8.66
N ALA A 155 -1.62 -12.98 -9.33
CA ALA A 155 -1.90 -14.41 -9.28
C ALA A 155 -0.80 -15.27 -9.95
N TYR A 156 0.06 -14.65 -10.79
CA TYR A 156 1.18 -15.31 -11.46
C TYR A 156 2.47 -15.37 -10.62
N ALA A 157 2.45 -14.79 -9.41
CA ALA A 157 3.51 -14.87 -8.42
C ALA A 157 2.92 -15.30 -7.06
N PRO A 158 2.47 -16.56 -6.93
CA PRO A 158 1.70 -17.03 -5.78
C PRO A 158 2.52 -17.06 -4.48
N ALA A 159 3.78 -17.48 -4.51
CA ALA A 159 4.65 -17.52 -3.35
C ALA A 159 4.92 -16.10 -2.82
N THR A 160 5.30 -15.17 -3.69
CA THR A 160 5.48 -13.75 -3.34
C THR A 160 4.19 -13.13 -2.82
N SER A 161 3.04 -13.44 -3.42
CA SER A 161 1.74 -12.96 -2.98
C SER A 161 1.39 -13.44 -1.57
N ALA A 162 1.76 -14.67 -1.20
CA ALA A 162 1.54 -15.22 0.13
C ALA A 162 2.38 -14.48 1.19
N VAL A 163 3.66 -14.20 0.90
CA VAL A 163 4.54 -13.45 1.80
C VAL A 163 4.06 -12.01 1.95
N ILE A 164 3.65 -11.34 0.86
CA ILE A 164 3.06 -9.99 0.93
C ILE A 164 1.84 -10.00 1.86
N ALA A 165 0.94 -10.98 1.72
CA ALA A 165 -0.25 -11.08 2.56
C ALA A 165 0.10 -11.29 4.04
N ALA A 166 1.15 -12.07 4.36
CA ALA A 166 1.63 -12.27 5.72
C ALA A 166 2.15 -10.96 6.33
N ILE A 167 3.04 -10.24 5.61
CA ILE A 167 3.60 -8.95 6.02
C ILE A 167 2.48 -7.92 6.27
N VAL A 168 1.55 -7.77 5.32
CA VAL A 168 0.45 -6.80 5.44
C VAL A 168 -0.45 -7.12 6.63
N LYS A 169 -0.80 -8.40 6.82
CA LYS A 169 -1.63 -8.84 7.95
C LYS A 169 -0.94 -8.63 9.30
N GLU A 170 0.36 -8.84 9.39
CA GLU A 170 1.15 -8.56 10.60
C GLU A 170 1.18 -7.07 10.93
N CYS A 171 1.42 -6.22 9.90
CA CYS A 171 1.50 -4.78 10.09
C CYS A 171 0.15 -4.13 10.38
N PHE A 172 -0.95 -4.67 9.81
CA PHE A 172 -2.27 -4.04 9.82
C PHE A 172 -3.37 -5.08 10.13
N PRO A 173 -3.42 -5.62 11.37
CA PRO A 173 -4.30 -6.73 11.71
C PRO A 173 -5.80 -6.38 11.65
N GLU A 174 -6.14 -5.10 11.70
CA GLU A 174 -7.53 -4.62 11.68
C GLU A 174 -8.00 -4.15 10.28
N GLY A 175 -7.09 -4.20 9.29
CA GLY A 175 -7.25 -3.58 7.96
C GLY A 175 -7.88 -4.45 6.88
#